data_9f01696a44d6e7d4af502bb86d9a5e1e
#
_entry.id   9f01696a44d6e7d4af502bb86d9a5e1e
#
_cell.length_a   1.000
_cell.length_b   1.000
_cell.length_c   1.000
_cell.angle_alpha   90.00
_cell.angle_beta   90.00
_cell.angle_gamma   90.00
#
_symmetry.space_group_name_H-M   'P 1'
#
loop_
_entity.id
_entity.type
_entity.pdbx_description
1 polymer ?
#
loop_
_entity_poly.entity_id
_entity_poly.type
_entity_poly.pdbx_seq_one_letter_code
_entity_poly.pdbx_strand_id
1 'polypeptide(L)'
;RFGIIASGKAFNDTRQALSDLGLDDDACRALGIRLHKVNVVWPLEATITRDFALGLQEILVVEEKRQVIEYQLKEQLYNWRSDVRPHVLGKFDDDGDTSGGEWAQPNPSGNWLLRAQADLTPAIIAKAIARRLKLLGVPADIARRMDERLDVIAAKERALAHIATGGADRAPWFCSGCPHNTSTRVPEGSRAMAGIGCHFMATWMGRETIGFTQMGGEGVPWVGQAPFTR
;
A
#
# COMPACT_ATOMS: atom_id res chain seq x y z
N ARG A 1 18.49 12.85 -8.14
CA ARG A 1 17.56 13.88 -7.71
C ARG A 1 16.37 13.28 -6.94
N PHE A 2 15.72 12.26 -7.49
CA PHE A 2 14.57 11.59 -6.89
C PHE A 2 14.84 10.10 -6.74
N GLY A 3 14.84 9.60 -5.52
CA GLY A 3 15.04 8.18 -5.21
C GLY A 3 13.70 7.48 -5.00
N ILE A 4 13.60 6.23 -5.43
CA ILE A 4 12.48 5.36 -5.07
C ILE A 4 13.07 4.07 -4.51
N ILE A 5 12.68 3.72 -3.29
CA ILE A 5 13.13 2.52 -2.60
C ILE A 5 11.93 1.61 -2.33
N ALA A 6 12.05 0.33 -2.68
CA ALA A 6 10.97 -0.64 -2.55
C ALA A 6 11.50 -2.07 -2.42
N SER A 7 10.66 -2.98 -1.96
CA SER A 7 10.97 -4.41 -1.88
C SER A 7 9.87 -5.27 -2.53
N GLY A 8 10.21 -6.50 -2.88
CA GLY A 8 9.26 -7.52 -3.34
C GLY A 8 8.35 -7.06 -4.47
N LYS A 9 7.05 -7.28 -4.31
CA LYS A 9 6.01 -6.89 -5.27
C LYS A 9 6.01 -5.37 -5.50
N ALA A 10 6.13 -4.56 -4.44
CA ALA A 10 6.10 -3.10 -4.54
C ALA A 10 7.20 -2.55 -5.46
N PHE A 11 8.36 -3.21 -5.56
CA PHE A 11 9.40 -2.84 -6.52
C PHE A 11 8.95 -3.07 -7.98
N ASN A 12 8.31 -4.20 -8.26
CA ASN A 12 7.79 -4.48 -9.60
C ASN A 12 6.65 -3.53 -9.98
N ASP A 13 5.76 -3.26 -9.04
CA ASP A 13 4.66 -2.29 -9.21
C ASP A 13 5.20 -0.87 -9.45
N THR A 14 6.31 -0.50 -8.80
CA THR A 14 6.99 0.78 -9.04
C THR A 14 7.54 0.86 -10.47
N ARG A 15 8.16 -0.19 -10.96
CA ARG A 15 8.62 -0.25 -12.35
C ARG A 15 7.48 -0.14 -13.34
N GLN A 16 6.37 -0.82 -13.06
CA GLN A 16 5.15 -0.71 -13.87
C GLN A 16 4.58 0.71 -13.83
N ALA A 17 4.54 1.32 -12.66
CA ALA A 17 4.07 2.71 -12.49
C ALA A 17 4.89 3.71 -13.32
N LEU A 18 6.21 3.57 -13.34
CA LEU A 18 7.07 4.39 -14.19
C LEU A 18 6.77 4.19 -15.68
N SER A 19 6.61 2.94 -16.11
CA SER A 19 6.21 2.62 -17.48
C SER A 19 4.83 3.20 -17.84
N ASP A 20 3.87 3.08 -16.94
CA ASP A 20 2.50 3.62 -17.12
C ASP A 20 2.51 5.16 -17.26
N LEU A 21 3.43 5.84 -16.57
CA LEU A 21 3.65 7.28 -16.71
C LEU A 21 4.41 7.67 -17.99
N GLY A 22 4.89 6.70 -18.76
CA GLY A 22 5.72 6.94 -19.93
C GLY A 22 7.16 7.38 -19.58
N LEU A 23 7.63 7.00 -18.40
CA LEU A 23 9.00 7.23 -17.94
C LEU A 23 9.82 5.96 -18.15
N ASP A 24 10.45 5.88 -19.33
CA ASP A 24 11.42 4.84 -19.64
C ASP A 24 12.77 5.08 -18.95
N ASP A 25 13.72 4.19 -19.15
CA ASP A 25 15.03 4.27 -18.52
C ASP A 25 15.80 5.56 -18.89
N ASP A 26 15.63 6.06 -20.12
CA ASP A 26 16.30 7.29 -20.56
C ASP A 26 15.67 8.53 -19.94
N ALA A 27 14.33 8.58 -19.86
CA ALA A 27 13.62 9.62 -19.15
C ALA A 27 13.96 9.61 -17.66
N CYS A 28 14.03 8.43 -17.05
CA CYS A 28 14.41 8.29 -15.63
C CYS A 28 15.85 8.80 -15.40
N ARG A 29 16.80 8.48 -16.28
CA ARG A 29 18.18 9.01 -16.21
C ARG A 29 18.22 10.52 -16.36
N ALA A 30 17.51 11.06 -17.35
CA ALA A 30 17.45 12.49 -17.61
C ALA A 30 16.85 13.27 -16.44
N LEU A 31 15.84 12.72 -15.77
CA LEU A 31 15.22 13.32 -14.58
C LEU A 31 16.03 13.08 -13.30
N GLY A 32 17.04 12.23 -13.33
CA GLY A 32 17.81 11.84 -12.14
C GLY A 32 17.00 10.99 -11.18
N ILE A 33 16.14 10.10 -11.70
CA ILE A 33 15.41 9.11 -10.92
C ILE A 33 16.32 7.91 -10.67
N ARG A 34 16.41 7.48 -9.42
CA ARG A 34 17.19 6.32 -8.99
C ARG A 34 16.30 5.32 -8.28
N LEU A 35 16.34 4.06 -8.70
CA LEU A 35 15.61 2.97 -8.06
C LEU A 35 16.54 2.14 -7.17
N HIS A 36 16.06 1.78 -5.99
CA HIS A 36 16.73 0.85 -5.09
C HIS A 36 15.82 -0.29 -4.71
N LYS A 37 16.23 -1.52 -5.01
CA LYS A 37 15.52 -2.74 -4.60
C LYS A 37 16.09 -3.27 -3.30
N VAL A 38 15.28 -3.27 -2.27
CA VAL A 38 15.61 -3.89 -0.98
C VAL A 38 15.29 -5.38 -1.01
N ASN A 39 16.28 -6.22 -0.75
CA ASN A 39 16.10 -7.68 -0.69
C ASN A 39 15.90 -8.17 0.75
N VAL A 40 16.57 -7.56 1.73
CA VAL A 40 16.42 -7.82 3.16
C VAL A 40 15.87 -6.57 3.80
N VAL A 41 14.62 -6.62 4.23
CA VAL A 41 13.91 -5.44 4.76
C VAL A 41 14.22 -5.16 6.23
N TRP A 42 14.76 -6.14 6.95
CA TRP A 42 15.15 -5.99 8.34
C TRP A 42 16.34 -6.90 8.70
N PRO A 43 17.42 -6.35 9.27
CA PRO A 43 17.73 -4.92 9.31
C PRO A 43 18.01 -4.38 7.92
N LEU A 44 17.68 -3.10 7.69
CA LEU A 44 17.99 -2.44 6.43
C LEU A 44 19.49 -2.24 6.32
N GLU A 45 20.09 -2.74 5.23
CA GLU A 45 21.52 -2.66 5.03
C GLU A 45 21.97 -1.19 4.85
N ALA A 46 22.81 -0.71 5.75
CA ALA A 46 23.10 0.70 5.89
C ALA A 46 24.05 1.25 4.81
N THR A 47 25.01 0.45 4.35
CA THR A 47 26.04 0.93 3.39
C THR A 47 25.44 1.19 2.02
N ILE A 48 24.75 0.21 1.45
CA ILE A 48 24.11 0.33 0.12
C ILE A 48 22.99 1.38 0.17
N THR A 49 22.22 1.42 1.26
CA THR A 49 21.14 2.40 1.46
C THR A 49 21.69 3.82 1.54
N ARG A 50 22.82 4.00 2.23
CA ARG A 50 23.53 5.28 2.29
C ARG A 50 24.02 5.72 0.91
N ASP A 51 24.67 4.81 0.18
CA ASP A 51 25.18 5.09 -1.18
C ASP A 51 24.05 5.44 -2.13
N PHE A 52 22.92 4.76 -1.99
CA PHE A 52 21.69 5.10 -2.73
C PHE A 52 21.19 6.51 -2.42
N ALA A 53 21.22 6.91 -1.14
CA ALA A 53 20.67 8.20 -0.68
C ALA A 53 21.56 9.41 -1.05
N LEU A 54 22.85 9.20 -1.28
CA LEU A 54 23.79 10.28 -1.58
C LEU A 54 23.38 11.08 -2.82
N GLY A 55 23.27 12.40 -2.64
CA GLY A 55 22.95 13.35 -3.71
C GLY A 55 21.50 13.36 -4.17
N LEU A 56 20.61 12.62 -3.50
CA LEU A 56 19.17 12.71 -3.71
C LEU A 56 18.60 13.91 -2.95
N GLN A 57 17.58 14.54 -3.53
CA GLN A 57 16.81 15.59 -2.89
C GLN A 57 15.64 14.98 -2.09
N GLU A 58 15.02 13.96 -2.66
CA GLU A 58 13.87 13.29 -2.09
C GLU A 58 13.92 11.79 -2.33
N ILE A 59 13.42 11.01 -1.39
CA ILE A 59 13.26 9.56 -1.49
C ILE A 59 11.80 9.19 -1.20
N LEU A 60 11.15 8.53 -2.16
CA LEU A 60 9.85 7.90 -1.97
C LEU A 60 10.05 6.44 -1.56
N VAL A 61 9.53 6.08 -0.40
CA VAL A 61 9.52 4.69 0.07
C VAL A 61 8.20 4.04 -0.32
N VAL A 62 8.27 3.03 -1.19
CA VAL A 62 7.10 2.29 -1.67
C VAL A 62 7.04 0.95 -0.97
N GLU A 63 6.19 0.85 0.05
CA GLU A 63 5.95 -0.39 0.81
C GLU A 63 4.48 -0.53 1.18
N GLU A 64 4.02 -1.76 1.24
CA GLU A 64 2.63 -2.06 1.60
C GLU A 64 2.45 -2.03 3.11
N LYS A 65 1.24 -1.65 3.54
CA LYS A 65 0.84 -1.68 4.96
C LYS A 65 1.76 -0.82 5.83
N ARG A 66 2.41 -1.42 6.83
CA ARG A 66 3.20 -0.68 7.80
C ARG A 66 4.58 -0.29 7.26
N GLN A 67 5.08 0.83 7.75
CA GLN A 67 6.41 1.33 7.43
C GLN A 67 7.47 0.48 8.12
N VAL A 68 8.21 -0.30 7.36
CA VAL A 68 9.38 -1.07 7.84
C VAL A 68 10.66 -0.47 7.29
N ILE A 69 10.71 -0.19 6.00
CA ILE A 69 11.86 0.42 5.33
C ILE A 69 11.92 1.92 5.67
N GLU A 70 10.77 2.60 5.62
CA GLU A 70 10.69 4.06 5.83
C GLU A 70 11.26 4.48 7.19
N TYR A 71 10.90 3.78 8.27
CA TYR A 71 11.40 4.12 9.60
C TYR A 71 12.90 3.92 9.73
N GLN A 72 13.41 2.79 9.24
CA GLN A 72 14.84 2.52 9.27
C GLN A 72 15.62 3.52 8.44
N LEU A 73 15.12 3.88 7.26
CA LEU A 73 15.75 4.88 6.40
C LEU A 73 15.78 6.25 7.09
N LYS A 74 14.67 6.69 7.68
CA LYS A 74 14.62 7.95 8.43
C LYS A 74 15.60 7.92 9.61
N GLU A 75 15.68 6.82 10.35
CA GLU A 75 16.62 6.65 11.46
C GLU A 75 18.07 6.74 10.99
N GLN A 76 18.43 6.03 9.92
CA GLN A 76 19.80 6.03 9.37
C GLN A 76 20.22 7.42 8.85
N LEU A 77 19.28 8.22 8.34
CA LEU A 77 19.55 9.54 7.79
C LEU A 77 19.41 10.67 8.81
N TYR A 78 18.89 10.40 9.99
CA TYR A 78 18.53 11.43 10.97
C TYR A 78 19.67 12.42 11.28
N ASN A 79 20.89 11.90 11.49
CA ASN A 79 22.06 12.69 11.83
C ASN A 79 22.84 13.25 10.60
N TRP A 80 22.31 13.07 9.41
CA TRP A 80 22.90 13.70 8.23
C TRP A 80 22.69 15.22 8.30
N ARG A 81 23.68 15.97 7.82
CA ARG A 81 23.52 17.42 7.70
C ARG A 81 22.30 17.75 6.84
N SER A 82 21.56 18.78 7.24
CA SER A 82 20.31 19.18 6.58
C SER A 82 20.47 19.56 5.10
N ASP A 83 21.66 20.04 4.73
CA ASP A 83 21.99 20.45 3.34
C ASP A 83 22.25 19.27 2.39
N VAL A 84 22.45 18.07 2.91
CA VAL A 84 22.72 16.85 2.12
C VAL A 84 21.73 15.73 2.39
N ARG A 85 20.91 15.85 3.43
CA ARG A 85 19.93 14.84 3.83
C ARG A 85 18.72 14.90 2.89
N PRO A 86 18.41 13.81 2.17
CA PRO A 86 17.21 13.77 1.35
C PRO A 86 15.95 13.83 2.22
N HIS A 87 14.90 14.41 1.68
CA HIS A 87 13.57 14.32 2.27
C HIS A 87 12.99 12.93 2.03
N VAL A 88 12.51 12.26 3.08
CA VAL A 88 12.00 10.87 2.99
C VAL A 88 10.50 10.86 3.21
N LEU A 89 9.78 10.38 2.22
CA LEU A 89 8.34 10.24 2.20
C LEU A 89 7.94 8.78 1.91
N GLY A 90 6.81 8.36 2.41
CA GLY A 90 6.27 7.03 2.17
C GLY A 90 4.75 7.03 2.30
N LYS A 91 4.24 6.79 3.49
CA LYS A 91 2.79 6.73 3.74
C LYS A 91 2.13 8.09 3.68
N PHE A 92 2.77 9.10 4.22
CA PHE A 92 2.19 10.44 4.34
C PHE A 92 2.86 11.42 3.39
N ASP A 93 2.03 12.32 2.86
CA ASP A 93 2.50 13.51 2.15
C ASP A 93 2.70 14.64 3.15
N ASP A 94 3.65 15.50 2.88
CA ASP A 94 3.94 16.63 3.75
C ASP A 94 3.29 17.94 3.29
N ASP A 95 2.81 18.01 2.07
CA ASP A 95 2.26 19.24 1.45
C ASP A 95 3.11 20.50 1.74
N GLY A 96 4.38 20.30 2.11
CA GLY A 96 5.28 21.36 2.54
C GLY A 96 5.20 21.72 4.02
N ASP A 97 4.32 21.12 4.80
CA ASP A 97 4.29 21.25 6.26
C ASP A 97 5.01 20.09 6.93
N THR A 98 6.21 20.34 7.38
CA THR A 98 7.08 19.36 8.03
C THR A 98 7.00 19.39 9.55
N SER A 99 6.01 20.10 10.12
CA SER A 99 6.00 20.43 11.55
C SER A 99 5.76 19.28 12.49
N GLY A 100 5.37 18.10 12.02
CA GLY A 100 5.05 17.06 12.97
C GLY A 100 5.09 15.63 12.49
N GLY A 101 5.21 15.40 11.21
CA GLY A 101 5.20 14.06 10.65
C GLY A 101 3.93 13.28 10.98
N GLU A 102 4.03 11.99 10.86
CA GLU A 102 2.93 11.02 10.95
C GLU A 102 2.21 11.01 12.32
N TRP A 103 2.93 11.31 13.39
CA TRP A 103 2.39 11.24 14.75
C TRP A 103 1.86 12.57 15.30
N ALA A 104 2.08 13.67 14.59
CA ALA A 104 1.62 14.99 15.03
C ALA A 104 0.13 15.20 14.84
N GLN A 105 -0.52 14.39 14.02
CA GLN A 105 -1.95 14.51 13.76
C GLN A 105 -2.72 13.32 14.32
N PRO A 106 -3.82 13.55 15.03
CA PRO A 106 -4.65 12.49 15.59
C PRO A 106 -5.25 11.56 14.54
N ASN A 107 -5.48 12.07 13.33
CA ASN A 107 -5.95 11.29 12.20
C ASN A 107 -5.45 11.89 10.89
N PRO A 108 -4.32 11.41 10.37
CA PRO A 108 -3.73 11.93 9.15
C PRO A 108 -4.46 11.49 7.89
N SER A 109 -5.73 11.10 7.97
CA SER A 109 -6.50 10.51 6.87
C SER A 109 -6.59 11.38 5.61
N GLY A 110 -6.31 12.68 5.70
CA GLY A 110 -6.25 13.59 4.56
C GLY A 110 -4.91 13.60 3.80
N ASN A 111 -3.84 13.13 4.42
CA ASN A 111 -2.47 13.30 3.90
C ASN A 111 -1.81 11.99 3.47
N TRP A 112 -2.58 10.96 3.11
CA TRP A 112 -2.03 9.74 2.57
C TRP A 112 -1.40 9.96 1.19
N LEU A 113 -0.11 9.71 1.08
CA LEU A 113 0.59 9.60 -0.21
C LEU A 113 0.46 8.17 -0.74
N LEU A 114 0.85 7.19 0.08
CA LEU A 114 0.68 5.77 -0.20
C LEU A 114 -0.10 5.12 0.95
N ARG A 115 -1.33 4.70 0.68
CA ARG A 115 -2.22 4.15 1.71
C ARG A 115 -1.61 2.96 2.45
N ALA A 116 -1.95 2.83 3.75
CA ALA A 116 -1.57 1.67 4.56
C ALA A 116 -2.60 0.54 4.55
N GLN A 117 -3.82 0.85 4.13
CA GLN A 117 -4.92 -0.12 4.02
C GLN A 117 -5.00 -0.68 2.60
N ALA A 118 -5.36 -1.94 2.49
CA ALA A 118 -5.44 -2.66 1.23
C ALA A 118 -4.11 -2.68 0.44
N ASP A 119 -4.17 -3.19 -0.78
CA ASP A 119 -3.00 -3.34 -1.63
C ASP A 119 -2.59 -2.03 -2.28
N LEU A 120 -1.30 -1.86 -2.51
CA LEU A 120 -0.79 -0.86 -3.45
C LEU A 120 -0.90 -1.42 -4.86
N THR A 121 -1.31 -0.56 -5.78
CA THR A 121 -1.37 -0.86 -7.20
C THR A 121 -0.41 0.04 -7.97
N PRO A 122 0.04 -0.34 -9.17
CA PRO A 122 0.84 0.55 -10.02
C PRO A 122 0.18 1.92 -10.23
N ALA A 123 -1.16 1.97 -10.34
CA ALA A 123 -1.90 3.22 -10.52
C ALA A 123 -1.76 4.17 -9.31
N ILE A 124 -1.83 3.65 -8.09
CA ILE A 124 -1.64 4.44 -6.86
C ILE A 124 -0.20 4.96 -6.79
N ILE A 125 0.76 4.09 -7.07
CA ILE A 125 2.19 4.44 -7.07
C ILE A 125 2.48 5.48 -8.15
N ALA A 126 1.92 5.33 -9.36
CA ALA A 126 2.08 6.29 -10.44
C ALA A 126 1.58 7.70 -10.05
N LYS A 127 0.42 7.79 -9.40
CA LYS A 127 -0.11 9.07 -8.91
C LYS A 127 0.84 9.72 -7.90
N ALA A 128 1.38 8.94 -6.97
CA ALA A 128 2.34 9.44 -5.97
C ALA A 128 3.64 9.91 -6.63
N ILE A 129 4.22 9.11 -7.53
CA ILE A 129 5.43 9.48 -8.27
C ILE A 129 5.22 10.77 -9.07
N ALA A 130 4.14 10.85 -9.85
CA ALA A 130 3.85 12.02 -10.67
C ALA A 130 3.66 13.29 -9.83
N ARG A 131 2.94 13.18 -8.69
CA ARG A 131 2.76 14.28 -7.75
C ARG A 131 4.10 14.79 -7.24
N ARG A 132 4.98 13.91 -6.76
CA ARG A 132 6.28 14.30 -6.20
C ARG A 132 7.22 14.87 -7.27
N LEU A 133 7.28 14.25 -8.44
CA LEU A 133 8.09 14.75 -9.54
C LEU A 133 7.67 16.16 -9.99
N LYS A 134 6.36 16.46 -10.01
CA LYS A 134 5.87 17.80 -10.32
C LYS A 134 6.27 18.83 -9.28
N LEU A 135 6.21 18.49 -7.98
CA LEU A 135 6.68 19.35 -6.90
C LEU A 135 8.18 19.63 -6.98
N LEU A 136 8.97 18.64 -7.37
CA LEU A 136 10.41 18.80 -7.61
C LEU A 136 10.72 19.60 -8.88
N GLY A 137 9.74 19.83 -9.74
CA GLY A 137 9.85 20.53 -11.01
C GLY A 137 10.46 19.65 -12.10
N VAL A 138 9.65 19.22 -13.05
CA VAL A 138 10.05 18.48 -14.25
C VAL A 138 9.81 19.34 -15.50
N PRO A 139 10.46 19.03 -16.64
CA PRO A 139 10.17 19.69 -17.90
C PRO A 139 8.68 19.62 -18.25
N ALA A 140 8.15 20.69 -18.86
CA ALA A 140 6.71 20.84 -19.11
C ALA A 140 6.14 19.76 -20.05
N ASP A 141 6.93 19.27 -21.00
CA ASP A 141 6.56 18.19 -21.90
C ASP A 141 6.42 16.85 -21.17
N ILE A 142 7.30 16.59 -20.21
CA ILE A 142 7.22 15.39 -19.35
C ILE A 142 6.02 15.50 -18.40
N ALA A 143 5.81 16.67 -17.78
CA ALA A 143 4.65 16.90 -16.93
C ALA A 143 3.34 16.64 -17.68
N ARG A 144 3.19 17.21 -18.90
CA ARG A 144 2.03 16.98 -19.75
C ARG A 144 1.84 15.51 -20.10
N ARG A 145 2.91 14.81 -20.51
CA ARG A 145 2.84 13.37 -20.81
C ARG A 145 2.39 12.55 -19.63
N MET A 146 2.90 12.85 -18.43
CA MET A 146 2.45 12.18 -17.20
C MET A 146 0.95 12.45 -16.94
N ASP A 147 0.46 13.68 -17.16
CA ASP A 147 -0.94 14.02 -16.99
C ASP A 147 -1.83 13.26 -17.95
N GLU A 148 -1.49 13.20 -19.23
CA GLU A 148 -2.21 12.42 -20.24
C GLU A 148 -2.30 10.93 -19.84
N ARG A 149 -1.22 10.38 -19.28
CA ARG A 149 -1.20 8.99 -18.79
C ARG A 149 -2.06 8.79 -17.54
N LEU A 150 -2.01 9.74 -16.61
CA LEU A 150 -2.86 9.70 -15.41
C LEU A 150 -4.35 9.81 -15.77
N ASP A 151 -4.72 10.57 -16.79
CA ASP A 151 -6.09 10.67 -17.29
C ASP A 151 -6.59 9.32 -17.82
N VAL A 152 -5.74 8.58 -18.52
CA VAL A 152 -6.05 7.20 -18.97
C VAL A 152 -6.29 6.28 -17.79
N ILE A 153 -5.42 6.34 -16.77
CA ILE A 153 -5.58 5.55 -15.55
C ILE A 153 -6.90 5.90 -14.85
N ALA A 154 -7.17 7.19 -14.67
CA ALA A 154 -8.40 7.67 -14.04
C ALA A 154 -9.66 7.26 -14.80
N ALA A 155 -9.62 7.28 -16.14
CA ALA A 155 -10.75 6.83 -16.97
C ALA A 155 -11.01 5.32 -16.77
N LYS A 156 -9.97 4.50 -16.71
CA LYS A 156 -10.11 3.06 -16.45
C LYS A 156 -10.64 2.77 -15.04
N GLU A 157 -10.16 3.49 -14.02
CA GLU A 157 -10.66 3.35 -12.65
C GLU A 157 -12.16 3.69 -12.56
N ARG A 158 -12.59 4.78 -13.22
CA ARG A 158 -14.04 5.12 -13.31
C ARG A 158 -14.86 4.05 -13.98
N ALA A 159 -14.38 3.50 -15.09
CA ALA A 159 -15.07 2.42 -15.79
C ALA A 159 -15.21 1.16 -14.91
N LEU A 160 -14.15 0.79 -14.19
CA LEU A 160 -14.18 -0.35 -13.26
C LEU A 160 -15.13 -0.12 -12.07
N ALA A 161 -15.18 1.10 -11.53
CA ALA A 161 -16.10 1.44 -10.45
C ALA A 161 -17.56 1.27 -10.86
N HIS A 162 -17.92 1.62 -12.09
CA HIS A 162 -19.27 1.40 -12.62
C HIS A 162 -19.62 -0.09 -12.79
N ILE A 163 -18.66 -0.91 -13.17
CA ILE A 163 -18.87 -2.36 -13.28
C ILE A 163 -19.12 -2.98 -11.91
N ALA A 164 -18.38 -2.55 -10.90
CA ALA A 164 -18.49 -3.08 -9.53
C ALA A 164 -19.85 -2.77 -8.87
N THR A 165 -20.57 -1.73 -9.30
CA THR A 165 -21.87 -1.35 -8.73
C THR A 165 -23.07 -1.95 -9.48
N GLY A 166 -22.90 -2.54 -10.63
CA GLY A 166 -23.99 -3.02 -11.50
C GLY A 166 -24.03 -4.51 -11.79
N GLY A 167 -23.09 -5.29 -11.32
CA GLY A 167 -22.99 -6.72 -11.58
C GLY A 167 -23.58 -7.59 -10.46
N ALA A 168 -24.21 -8.69 -10.83
CA ALA A 168 -24.53 -9.73 -9.88
C ALA A 168 -23.22 -10.39 -9.42
N ASP A 169 -22.77 -10.08 -8.21
CA ASP A 169 -21.64 -10.76 -7.60
C ASP A 169 -21.99 -12.23 -7.39
N ARG A 170 -21.07 -13.12 -7.75
CA ARG A 170 -21.22 -14.52 -7.42
C ARG A 170 -21.12 -14.69 -5.92
N ALA A 171 -22.19 -15.15 -5.29
CA ALA A 171 -22.12 -15.55 -3.89
C ALA A 171 -21.08 -16.67 -3.74
N PRO A 172 -20.19 -16.59 -2.76
CA PRO A 172 -19.26 -17.69 -2.48
C PRO A 172 -20.03 -18.94 -2.09
N TRP A 173 -19.51 -20.09 -2.48
CA TRP A 173 -20.13 -21.38 -2.24
C TRP A 173 -19.10 -22.46 -1.98
N PHE A 174 -19.41 -23.38 -1.05
CA PHE A 174 -18.56 -24.54 -0.81
C PHE A 174 -18.72 -25.59 -1.90
N CYS A 175 -17.67 -26.36 -2.16
CA CYS A 175 -17.71 -27.43 -3.12
C CYS A 175 -18.79 -28.46 -2.75
N SER A 176 -19.30 -29.17 -3.77
CA SER A 176 -20.25 -30.26 -3.54
C SER A 176 -19.62 -31.33 -2.63
N GLY A 177 -20.36 -31.77 -1.60
CA GLY A 177 -19.86 -32.75 -0.62
C GLY A 177 -18.86 -32.21 0.39
N CYS A 178 -18.54 -30.89 0.36
CA CYS A 178 -17.65 -30.30 1.34
C CYS A 178 -18.25 -30.31 2.76
N PRO A 179 -17.49 -30.75 3.78
CA PRO A 179 -17.98 -30.74 5.18
C PRO A 179 -18.45 -29.36 5.65
N HIS A 180 -17.89 -28.26 5.13
CA HIS A 180 -18.30 -26.91 5.45
C HIS A 180 -19.76 -26.61 5.12
N ASN A 181 -20.37 -27.35 4.19
CA ASN A 181 -21.81 -27.18 3.90
C ASN A 181 -22.68 -27.47 5.11
N THR A 182 -22.24 -28.37 5.98
CA THR A 182 -22.95 -28.75 7.20
C THR A 182 -22.40 -28.01 8.42
N SER A 183 -21.07 -28.03 8.61
CA SER A 183 -20.42 -27.53 9.83
C SER A 183 -20.53 -26.00 10.02
N THR A 184 -20.78 -25.24 8.96
CA THR A 184 -20.99 -23.79 9.06
C THR A 184 -22.45 -23.38 9.25
N ARG A 185 -23.37 -24.34 9.35
CA ARG A 185 -24.78 -24.05 9.71
C ARG A 185 -24.90 -24.10 11.22
N VAL A 186 -25.31 -23.00 11.79
CA VAL A 186 -25.53 -22.85 13.23
C VAL A 186 -27.03 -22.67 13.51
N PRO A 187 -27.50 -22.96 14.74
CA PRO A 187 -28.88 -22.72 15.10
C PRO A 187 -29.27 -21.25 14.94
N GLU A 188 -30.55 -21.00 14.65
CA GLU A 188 -31.08 -19.67 14.54
C GLU A 188 -30.81 -18.84 15.82
N GLY A 189 -30.43 -17.59 15.66
CA GLY A 189 -30.03 -16.68 16.76
C GLY A 189 -28.64 -16.93 17.33
N SER A 190 -27.91 -17.93 16.83
CA SER A 190 -26.52 -18.14 17.21
C SER A 190 -25.58 -17.18 16.48
N ARG A 191 -24.38 -17.03 17.00
CA ARG A 191 -23.27 -16.36 16.33
C ARG A 191 -22.09 -17.33 16.16
N ALA A 192 -21.53 -17.37 14.99
CA ALA A 192 -20.32 -18.14 14.70
C ALA A 192 -19.13 -17.20 14.38
N MET A 193 -17.93 -17.68 14.69
CA MET A 193 -16.70 -17.03 14.26
C MET A 193 -16.11 -17.84 13.11
N ALA A 194 -15.63 -17.16 12.08
CA ALA A 194 -15.00 -17.79 10.95
C ALA A 194 -13.62 -18.33 11.31
N GLY A 195 -13.28 -19.47 10.73
CA GLY A 195 -11.90 -19.92 10.57
C GLY A 195 -11.29 -19.35 9.30
N ILE A 196 -10.00 -19.64 9.11
CA ILE A 196 -9.25 -19.28 7.92
C ILE A 196 -9.51 -20.29 6.78
N GLY A 197 -9.12 -19.96 5.57
CA GLY A 197 -9.36 -20.78 4.39
C GLY A 197 -10.80 -20.75 3.93
N CYS A 198 -11.32 -21.86 3.43
CA CYS A 198 -12.68 -21.93 2.89
C CYS A 198 -13.76 -21.59 3.92
N HIS A 199 -13.51 -21.85 5.20
CA HIS A 199 -14.46 -21.50 6.26
C HIS A 199 -14.76 -20.01 6.30
N PHE A 200 -13.79 -19.16 5.94
CA PHE A 200 -13.97 -17.71 5.86
C PHE A 200 -15.11 -17.29 4.93
N MET A 201 -15.38 -18.05 3.87
CA MET A 201 -16.47 -17.74 2.94
C MET A 201 -17.84 -17.72 3.61
N ALA A 202 -18.00 -18.40 4.77
CA ALA A 202 -19.25 -18.37 5.52
C ALA A 202 -19.67 -16.95 5.96
N THR A 203 -18.71 -16.02 6.08
CA THR A 203 -18.99 -14.61 6.40
C THR A 203 -19.83 -13.91 5.31
N TRP A 204 -19.80 -14.41 4.08
CA TRP A 204 -20.56 -13.86 2.95
C TRP A 204 -21.76 -14.72 2.54
N MET A 205 -22.06 -15.79 3.27
CA MET A 205 -23.05 -16.78 2.87
C MET A 205 -24.37 -16.73 3.69
N GLY A 206 -24.60 -15.72 4.52
CA GLY A 206 -25.77 -15.64 5.38
C GLY A 206 -25.86 -16.81 6.37
N ARG A 207 -24.74 -17.16 7.02
CA ARG A 207 -24.62 -18.28 7.96
C ARG A 207 -24.30 -17.83 9.38
N GLU A 208 -24.79 -16.66 9.76
CA GLU A 208 -24.59 -16.08 11.11
C GLU A 208 -23.09 -16.02 11.53
N THR A 209 -22.19 -15.95 10.56
CA THR A 209 -20.74 -15.96 10.78
C THR A 209 -20.21 -14.53 10.70
N ILE A 210 -19.61 -14.04 11.78
CA ILE A 210 -19.29 -12.62 12.03
C ILE A 210 -17.81 -12.36 12.02
N GLY A 211 -16.97 -12.75 11.44
CA GLY A 211 -15.59 -12.31 11.45
C GLY A 211 -14.60 -13.41 11.83
N PHE A 212 -13.36 -13.03 11.84
CA PHE A 212 -12.24 -13.95 12.07
C PHE A 212 -11.08 -13.22 12.76
N THR A 213 -10.13 -14.01 13.23
CA THR A 213 -8.85 -13.52 13.73
C THR A 213 -7.69 -13.99 12.85
N GLN A 214 -6.47 -13.85 13.31
CA GLN A 214 -5.29 -14.35 12.61
C GLN A 214 -5.27 -15.88 12.55
N MET A 215 -4.55 -16.44 11.59
CA MET A 215 -4.29 -17.86 11.51
C MET A 215 -3.65 -18.41 12.80
N GLY A 216 -4.19 -19.50 13.30
CA GLY A 216 -3.78 -20.11 14.57
C GLY A 216 -4.47 -19.53 15.82
N GLY A 217 -5.26 -18.46 15.65
CA GLY A 217 -6.06 -17.85 16.71
C GLY A 217 -7.57 -18.06 16.58
N GLU A 218 -7.99 -18.97 15.70
CA GLU A 218 -9.40 -19.25 15.44
C GLU A 218 -10.10 -19.73 16.71
N GLY A 219 -11.23 -19.12 17.03
CA GLY A 219 -12.01 -19.42 18.22
C GLY A 219 -11.50 -18.80 19.54
N VAL A 220 -10.26 -18.33 19.59
CA VAL A 220 -9.71 -17.69 20.81
C VAL A 220 -10.53 -16.48 21.28
N PRO A 221 -11.09 -15.63 20.43
CA PRO A 221 -11.95 -14.51 20.85
C PRO A 221 -13.16 -14.95 21.67
N TRP A 222 -13.67 -16.16 21.48
CA TRP A 222 -14.75 -16.70 22.30
C TRP A 222 -14.39 -16.88 23.76
N VAL A 223 -13.13 -17.16 24.06
CA VAL A 223 -12.64 -17.27 25.45
C VAL A 223 -12.85 -15.97 26.21
N GLY A 224 -12.58 -14.83 25.53
CA GLY A 224 -12.80 -13.51 26.11
C GLY A 224 -14.26 -13.03 26.05
N GLN A 225 -15.00 -13.44 25.03
CA GLN A 225 -16.38 -12.95 24.79
C GLN A 225 -17.44 -13.76 25.54
N ALA A 226 -17.21 -15.05 25.77
CA ALA A 226 -18.22 -15.95 26.35
C ALA A 226 -18.84 -15.45 27.67
N PRO A 227 -18.10 -14.85 28.61
CA PRO A 227 -18.69 -14.32 29.83
C PRO A 227 -19.67 -13.17 29.62
N PHE A 228 -19.59 -12.47 28.50
CA PHE A 228 -20.35 -11.26 28.18
C PHE A 228 -21.42 -11.49 27.09
N THR A 229 -21.50 -12.69 26.56
CA THR A 229 -22.49 -13.05 25.53
C THR A 229 -23.58 -13.94 26.15
N ARG A 230 -24.83 -13.55 25.96
CA ARG A 230 -26.01 -14.35 26.33
C ARG A 230 -26.70 -14.83 25.07
#